data_5d2c08b016b385e60beb343f347ca557
#
_entry.id   5d2c08b016b385e60beb343f347ca557
#
_cell.length_a   1.000
_cell.length_b   1.000
_cell.length_c   1.000
_cell.angle_alpha   90.00
_cell.angle_beta   90.00
_cell.angle_gamma   90.00
#
_symmetry.space_group_name_H-M   'P 1'
#
loop_
_entity.id
_entity.type
_entity.pdbx_description
1 polymer ?
#
loop_
_entity_poly.entity_id
_entity_poly.type
_entity_poly.pdbx_seq_one_letter_code
_entity_poly.pdbx_strand_id
1 'polypeptide(L)'
;QLDQADVVAISTRLDRLDRVSRHGPWTRTTLELIRDRPATRAADLAASVDREMPPFKIDVRKLKNLGLTESLDIGYRLSPRGRAYLSATSS
;
A
#
# COMPACT_ATOMS: atom_id res chain seq x y z
N GLN A 1 15.94 -0.58 7.58
CA GLN A 1 15.76 0.86 7.69
C GLN A 1 16.10 1.53 6.36
N LEU A 2 15.31 2.54 5.96
CA LEU A 2 15.47 3.19 4.66
C LEU A 2 16.33 4.44 4.79
N ASP A 3 17.22 4.64 3.81
CA ASP A 3 17.91 5.92 3.69
C ASP A 3 17.09 6.87 2.81
N GLN A 4 17.56 8.11 2.67
CA GLN A 4 16.85 9.15 1.92
C GLN A 4 16.68 8.77 0.44
N ALA A 5 17.67 8.14 -0.16
CA ALA A 5 17.59 7.73 -1.55
C ALA A 5 16.50 6.67 -1.75
N ASP A 6 16.38 5.73 -0.82
CA ASP A 6 15.32 4.72 -0.86
C ASP A 6 13.94 5.36 -0.73
N VAL A 7 13.79 6.30 0.20
CA VAL A 7 12.52 7.00 0.39
C VAL A 7 12.11 7.72 -0.90
N VAL A 8 13.04 8.44 -1.53
CA VAL A 8 12.77 9.15 -2.78
C VAL A 8 12.39 8.16 -3.89
N ALA A 9 13.11 7.06 -4.01
CA ALA A 9 12.83 6.06 -5.04
C ALA A 9 11.43 5.46 -4.89
N ILE A 10 11.05 5.11 -3.66
CA ILE A 10 9.72 4.58 -3.39
C ILE A 10 8.65 5.64 -3.67
N SER A 11 8.85 6.87 -3.20
CA SER A 11 7.91 7.96 -3.43
C SER A 11 7.67 8.18 -4.91
N THR A 12 8.72 8.16 -5.72
CA THR A 12 8.61 8.34 -7.18
C THR A 12 7.75 7.24 -7.80
N ARG A 13 7.94 5.99 -7.38
CA ARG A 13 7.16 4.85 -7.88
C ARG A 13 5.69 4.96 -7.47
N LEU A 14 5.43 5.33 -6.22
CA LEU A 14 4.06 5.49 -5.73
C LEU A 14 3.36 6.66 -6.41
N ASP A 15 4.05 7.78 -6.61
CA ASP A 15 3.48 8.94 -7.31
C ASP A 15 3.05 8.56 -8.72
N ARG A 16 3.86 7.74 -9.39
CA ARG A 16 3.50 7.29 -10.74
C ARG A 16 2.25 6.41 -10.72
N LEU A 17 2.15 5.48 -9.78
CA LEU A 17 0.95 4.65 -9.65
C LEU A 17 -0.29 5.51 -9.42
N ASP A 18 -0.18 6.53 -8.57
CA ASP A 18 -1.29 7.42 -8.29
C ASP A 18 -1.69 8.26 -9.50
N ARG A 19 -0.71 8.75 -10.28
CA ARG A 19 -0.99 9.58 -11.45
C ARG A 19 -1.70 8.82 -12.56
N VAL A 20 -1.39 7.53 -12.74
CA VAL A 20 -2.02 6.74 -13.81
C VAL A 20 -3.34 6.10 -13.36
N SER A 21 -3.72 6.27 -12.11
CA SER A 21 -4.96 5.70 -11.58
C SER A 21 -6.16 6.50 -12.05
N ARG A 22 -7.21 5.78 -12.48
CA ARG A 22 -8.48 6.41 -12.88
C ARG A 22 -9.27 6.94 -11.69
N HIS A 23 -8.91 6.49 -10.49
CA HIS A 23 -9.66 6.80 -9.26
C HIS A 23 -8.94 7.83 -8.39
N GLY A 24 -7.88 8.43 -8.92
CA GLY A 24 -7.07 9.36 -8.15
C GLY A 24 -6.06 8.66 -7.25
N PRO A 25 -5.40 9.41 -6.35
CA PRO A 25 -4.38 8.84 -5.48
C PRO A 25 -4.94 7.76 -4.56
N TRP A 26 -4.23 6.66 -4.42
CA TRP A 26 -4.70 5.52 -3.63
C TRP A 26 -3.59 4.85 -2.81
N THR A 27 -2.31 5.08 -3.14
CA THR A 27 -1.24 4.28 -2.57
C THR A 27 -1.09 4.49 -1.07
N ARG A 28 -1.06 5.74 -0.61
CA ARG A 28 -0.87 6.04 0.80
C ARG A 28 -2.05 5.57 1.64
N THR A 29 -3.26 5.84 1.18
CA THR A 29 -4.48 5.39 1.87
C THR A 29 -4.47 3.87 2.05
N THR A 30 -4.07 3.13 1.00
CA THR A 30 -4.02 1.68 1.06
C THR A 30 -2.94 1.18 2.01
N LEU A 31 -1.75 1.79 1.98
CA LEU A 31 -0.69 1.41 2.91
C LEU A 31 -1.11 1.65 4.38
N GLU A 32 -1.72 2.79 4.65
CA GLU A 32 -2.20 3.11 6.00
C GLU A 32 -3.31 2.16 6.43
N LEU A 33 -4.21 1.82 5.53
CA LEU A 33 -5.29 0.88 5.80
C LEU A 33 -4.74 -0.49 6.20
N ILE A 34 -3.75 -0.98 5.46
CA ILE A 34 -3.12 -2.28 5.75
C ILE A 34 -2.34 -2.22 7.07
N ARG A 35 -1.66 -1.10 7.34
CA ARG A 35 -0.97 -0.90 8.61
C ARG A 35 -1.94 -1.01 9.79
N ASP A 36 -3.09 -0.36 9.67
CA ASP A 36 -4.04 -0.23 10.78
C ASP A 36 -4.96 -1.44 10.92
N ARG A 37 -5.14 -2.20 9.84
CA ARG A 37 -6.02 -3.37 9.80
C ARG A 37 -5.33 -4.58 9.18
N PRO A 38 -4.25 -5.07 9.80
CA PRO A 38 -3.57 -6.26 9.27
C PRO A 38 -4.45 -7.50 9.40
N ALA A 39 -4.19 -8.50 8.57
CA ALA A 39 -4.90 -9.78 8.59
C ALA A 39 -6.42 -9.62 8.40
N THR A 40 -6.83 -8.59 7.67
CA THR A 40 -8.23 -8.35 7.33
C THR A 40 -8.48 -8.78 5.89
N ARG A 41 -9.61 -9.42 5.62
CA ARG A 41 -9.93 -9.90 4.27
C ARG A 41 -9.94 -8.76 3.26
N ALA A 42 -9.46 -9.05 2.06
CA ALA A 42 -9.40 -8.05 0.99
C ALA A 42 -10.78 -7.44 0.69
N ALA A 43 -11.83 -8.26 0.73
CA ALA A 43 -13.19 -7.76 0.50
C ALA A 43 -13.61 -6.71 1.53
N ASP A 44 -13.24 -6.92 2.80
CA ASP A 44 -13.58 -5.98 3.87
C ASP A 44 -12.77 -4.69 3.76
N LEU A 45 -11.49 -4.81 3.41
CA LEU A 45 -10.65 -3.63 3.18
C LEU A 45 -11.17 -2.81 1.99
N ALA A 46 -11.49 -3.48 0.89
CA ALA A 46 -12.01 -2.82 -0.30
C ALA A 46 -13.31 -2.07 0.01
N ALA A 47 -14.24 -2.72 0.71
CA ALA A 47 -15.50 -2.11 1.09
C ALA A 47 -15.30 -0.87 1.94
N SER A 48 -14.31 -0.87 2.84
CA SER A 48 -14.06 0.27 3.73
C SER A 48 -13.60 1.53 2.99
N VAL A 49 -13.15 1.39 1.74
CA VAL A 49 -12.72 2.52 0.90
C VAL A 49 -13.55 2.63 -0.37
N ASP A 50 -14.76 2.06 -0.36
CA ASP A 50 -15.69 2.11 -1.50
C ASP A 50 -15.09 1.56 -2.78
N ARG A 51 -14.32 0.49 -2.68
CA ARG A 51 -13.70 -0.16 -3.83
C ARG A 51 -14.26 -1.57 -4.01
N GLU A 52 -14.32 -2.03 -5.22
CA GLU A 52 -14.61 -3.44 -5.50
C GLU A 52 -13.37 -4.27 -5.22
N MET A 53 -13.58 -5.52 -4.77
CA MET A 53 -12.48 -6.37 -4.33
C MET A 53 -11.48 -6.71 -5.44
N PRO A 54 -11.89 -7.12 -6.67
CA PRO A 54 -10.90 -7.54 -7.67
C PRO A 54 -9.91 -6.43 -8.05
N PRO A 55 -10.35 -5.20 -8.39
CA PRO A 55 -9.39 -4.13 -8.68
C PRO A 55 -8.57 -3.72 -7.46
N PHE A 56 -9.15 -3.77 -6.26
CA PHE A 56 -8.41 -3.49 -5.03
C PHE A 56 -7.25 -4.48 -4.86
N LYS A 57 -7.49 -5.76 -5.08
CA LYS A 57 -6.43 -6.78 -4.98
C LYS A 57 -5.31 -6.57 -5.99
N ILE A 58 -5.66 -6.13 -7.20
CA ILE A 58 -4.66 -5.81 -8.23
C ILE A 58 -3.76 -4.68 -7.74
N ASP A 59 -4.35 -3.65 -7.14
CA ASP A 59 -3.60 -2.52 -6.62
C ASP A 59 -2.70 -2.92 -5.46
N VAL A 60 -3.17 -3.75 -4.54
CA VAL A 60 -2.34 -4.23 -3.44
C VAL A 60 -1.15 -5.03 -3.98
N ARG A 61 -1.35 -5.80 -5.05
CA ARG A 61 -0.24 -6.53 -5.67
C ARG A 61 0.85 -5.59 -6.17
N LYS A 62 0.49 -4.41 -6.68
CA LYS A 62 1.48 -3.42 -7.11
C LYS A 62 2.34 -2.96 -5.93
N LEU A 63 1.74 -2.78 -4.76
CA LEU A 63 2.48 -2.43 -3.55
C LEU A 63 3.37 -3.58 -3.08
N LYS A 64 2.87 -4.82 -3.18
CA LYS A 64 3.66 -6.01 -2.87
C LYS A 64 4.89 -6.12 -3.78
N ASN A 65 4.72 -5.81 -5.06
CA ASN A 65 5.83 -5.86 -6.03
C ASN A 65 6.92 -4.84 -5.72
N LEU A 66 6.57 -3.76 -5.01
CA LEU A 66 7.54 -2.79 -4.52
C LEU A 66 8.16 -3.19 -3.17
N GLY A 67 7.75 -4.33 -2.63
CA GLY A 67 8.25 -4.82 -1.35
C GLY A 67 7.64 -4.13 -0.13
N LEU A 68 6.50 -3.45 -0.29
CA LEU A 68 5.89 -2.65 0.78
C LEU A 68 4.84 -3.40 1.59
N THR A 69 4.24 -4.44 1.01
CA THR A 69 3.25 -5.28 1.69
C THR A 69 3.58 -6.74 1.53
N GLU A 70 3.03 -7.56 2.40
CA GLU A 70 3.15 -9.01 2.36
C GLU A 70 1.76 -9.62 2.45
N SER A 71 1.54 -10.70 1.68
CA SER A 71 0.28 -11.45 1.75
C SER A 71 0.35 -12.44 2.90
N LEU A 72 -0.76 -12.53 3.64
CA LEU A 72 -0.95 -13.52 4.69
C LEU A 72 -1.98 -14.56 4.21
N ASP A 73 -2.21 -15.61 4.98
CA ASP A 73 -3.29 -16.56 4.68
C ASP A 73 -4.62 -15.82 4.56
N ILE A 74 -4.85 -14.86 5.44
CA ILE A 74 -6.00 -13.95 5.35
C ILE A 74 -5.45 -12.53 5.36
N GLY A 75 -5.73 -11.79 4.29
CA GLY A 75 -5.38 -10.37 4.21
C GLY A 75 -3.90 -10.13 4.00
N TYR A 76 -3.46 -8.98 4.52
CA TYR A 76 -2.12 -8.45 4.26
C TYR A 76 -1.53 -7.87 5.52
N ARG A 77 -0.23 -7.60 5.47
CA ARG A 77 0.45 -6.75 6.46
C ARG A 77 1.49 -5.90 5.74
N LEU A 78 1.92 -4.82 6.36
CA LEU A 78 3.07 -4.09 5.85
C LEU A 78 4.34 -4.91 6.06
N SER A 79 5.23 -4.88 5.05
CA SER A 79 6.59 -5.38 5.22
C SER A 79 7.36 -4.43 6.14
N PRO A 80 8.54 -4.85 6.65
CA PRO A 80 9.42 -3.90 7.35
C PRO A 80 9.73 -2.67 6.50
N ARG A 81 9.92 -2.85 5.18
CA ARG A 81 10.15 -1.77 4.23
C ARG A 81 8.95 -0.82 4.17
N GLY A 82 7.74 -1.36 4.10
CA GLY A 82 6.51 -0.55 4.06
C GLY A 82 6.32 0.25 5.34
N ARG A 83 6.57 -0.36 6.51
CA ARG A 83 6.49 0.34 7.78
C ARG A 83 7.52 1.45 7.86
N ALA A 84 8.75 1.17 7.44
CA ALA A 84 9.83 2.17 7.44
C ALA A 84 9.49 3.34 6.52
N TYR A 85 8.90 3.06 5.35
CA TYR A 85 8.51 4.11 4.42
C TYR A 85 7.43 5.02 5.02
N LEU A 86 6.38 4.45 5.60
CA LEU A 86 5.33 5.27 6.21
C LEU A 86 5.88 6.08 7.38
N SER A 87 6.74 5.49 8.19
CA SER A 87 7.38 6.20 9.31
C SER A 87 8.23 7.37 8.81
N ALA A 88 9.01 7.15 7.75
CA ALA A 88 9.90 8.17 7.21
C ALA A 88 9.14 9.33 6.54
N THR A 89 7.92 9.08 6.06
CA THR A 89 7.11 10.07 5.34
C THR A 89 5.93 10.60 6.15
N SER A 90 5.81 10.22 7.40
CA SER A 90 4.82 10.78 8.32
C SER A 90 5.27 12.15 8.79
N SER A 91 4.36 13.08 8.83
CA SER A 91 4.65 14.40 9.36
C SER A 91 4.13 14.55 10.78
#